data_d603cfc6c86254165f9cef25597a1cee
#
_entry.id   d603cfc6c86254165f9cef25597a1cee
#
_cell.length_a   1.000
_cell.length_b   1.000
_cell.length_c   1.000
_cell.angle_alpha   90.00
_cell.angle_beta   90.00
_cell.angle_gamma   90.00
#
_symmetry.space_group_name_H-M   'P 1'
#
loop_
_entity.id
_entity.type
_entity.pdbx_description
1 polymer ?
#
loop_
_entity_poly.entity_id
_entity_poly.type
_entity_poly.pdbx_seq_one_letter_code
_entity_poly.pdbx_strand_id
1 'polypeptide(L)'
;MGSGDGSILINSIIGLALFAAAYSLWGGLAAVAWTDVVQVIVLIFGGLMMTYFALVNLGDGGSAIDGLKYVYETVPERFSMILSKGEIITPNGNDAWFDLPGLAVLIGGMWVANLYYWGFNQYIIQRTLAAKSLEEGQKGIAFAAFLKLLIPIFVVLPGIIVYVMNLDASGALAVSSLDQGFIGENGAIINDNAAPWLIKEIIPVGLKGLILAALAAAIVSSLASMVNSTSTIFTMDIYKSIINKKADDKSLVKVGRIAGLVALIVAILIAPQLKSLGQVFQYIQEYTGVVSPGILAVFLMGLFYKKASNNGAIWGVISSIPIAMYFKVGPNGWSSLSIFNHDIPFMNQMLITCLATMFIIFVVSKIEGNQDDPKGIVITKKLFSTSPTFNLSLIHISEPTRPID
;
A
#
# COMPACT_ATOMS: atom_id res chain seq x y z
N MET A 1 12.42 7.68 22.23
CA MET A 1 11.27 7.53 23.15
C MET A 1 11.66 6.45 24.13
N GLY A 2 11.94 6.85 25.39
CA GLY A 2 12.28 5.91 26.46
C GLY A 2 11.21 4.83 26.56
N SER A 3 11.53 3.72 27.19
CA SER A 3 10.72 2.56 27.52
C SER A 3 9.27 2.95 27.86
N GLY A 4 8.52 3.37 26.83
CA GLY A 4 7.12 3.72 26.96
C GLY A 4 6.42 2.47 27.40
N ASP A 5 5.82 2.53 28.56
CA ASP A 5 5.00 1.49 29.14
C ASP A 5 4.16 0.85 28.04
N GLY A 6 4.26 -0.45 27.83
CA GLY A 6 3.51 -1.15 26.77
C GLY A 6 2.00 -0.86 26.80
N SER A 7 1.51 -0.36 27.94
CA SER A 7 0.14 0.14 28.12
C SER A 7 -0.20 1.35 27.22
N ILE A 8 0.74 2.28 26.98
CA ILE A 8 0.49 3.46 26.13
C ILE A 8 0.27 3.03 24.67
N LEU A 9 1.09 2.10 24.17
CA LEU A 9 0.93 1.56 22.81
C LEU A 9 -0.43 0.88 22.66
N ILE A 10 -0.77 -0.02 23.58
CA ILE A 10 -2.04 -0.75 23.55
C ILE A 10 -3.23 0.20 23.64
N ASN A 11 -3.18 1.17 24.54
CA ASN A 11 -4.26 2.16 24.70
C ASN A 11 -4.41 3.03 23.44
N SER A 12 -3.33 3.39 22.76
CA SER A 12 -3.35 4.13 21.48
C SER A 12 -3.97 3.29 20.37
N ILE A 13 -3.59 2.01 20.24
CA ILE A 13 -4.16 1.08 19.27
C ILE A 13 -5.67 0.94 19.50
N ILE A 14 -6.10 0.70 20.73
CA ILE A 14 -7.52 0.57 21.10
C ILE A 14 -8.26 1.87 20.82
N GLY A 15 -7.73 3.02 21.22
CA GLY A 15 -8.35 4.33 21.01
C GLY A 15 -8.59 4.63 19.52
N LEU A 16 -7.58 4.44 18.66
CA LEU A 16 -7.70 4.64 17.22
C LEU A 16 -8.67 3.62 16.59
N ALA A 17 -8.64 2.37 17.03
CA ALA A 17 -9.54 1.34 16.57
C ALA A 17 -11.00 1.62 16.93
N LEU A 18 -11.28 2.03 18.17
CA LEU A 18 -12.63 2.40 18.59
C LEU A 18 -13.15 3.62 17.85
N PHE A 19 -12.30 4.61 17.61
CA PHE A 19 -12.65 5.78 16.82
C PHE A 19 -13.00 5.41 15.38
N ALA A 20 -12.19 4.58 14.72
CA ALA A 20 -12.46 4.08 13.38
C ALA A 20 -13.75 3.25 13.32
N ALA A 21 -13.97 2.37 14.30
CA ALA A 21 -15.19 1.56 14.41
C ALA A 21 -16.44 2.43 14.56
N ALA A 22 -16.37 3.47 15.37
CA ALA A 22 -17.52 4.30 15.70
C ALA A 22 -18.21 4.88 14.46
N TYR A 23 -17.46 5.41 13.49
CA TYR A 23 -18.07 5.95 12.29
C TYR A 23 -18.16 4.97 11.13
N SER A 24 -17.24 4.00 11.03
CA SER A 24 -17.25 3.02 9.94
C SER A 24 -18.40 2.02 10.04
N LEU A 25 -18.63 1.43 11.22
CA LEU A 25 -19.65 0.40 11.42
C LEU A 25 -21.09 0.96 11.40
N TRP A 26 -21.27 2.23 11.76
CA TRP A 26 -22.60 2.88 11.76
C TRP A 26 -22.84 3.75 10.53
N GLY A 27 -21.81 4.47 10.08
CA GLY A 27 -21.92 5.38 8.94
C GLY A 27 -21.64 4.72 7.57
N GLY A 28 -21.01 3.54 7.57
CA GLY A 28 -20.68 2.80 6.36
C GLY A 28 -19.75 3.56 5.40
N LEU A 29 -19.75 3.15 4.13
CA LEU A 29 -18.86 3.71 3.12
C LEU A 29 -18.99 5.21 2.90
N ALA A 30 -20.21 5.76 2.99
CA ALA A 30 -20.44 7.19 2.81
C ALA A 30 -19.76 8.05 3.88
N ALA A 31 -19.86 7.65 5.15
CA ALA A 31 -19.18 8.34 6.24
C ALA A 31 -17.66 8.24 6.10
N VAL A 32 -17.14 7.06 5.74
CA VAL A 32 -15.72 6.86 5.50
C VAL A 32 -15.22 7.77 4.36
N ALA A 33 -15.94 7.86 3.24
CA ALA A 33 -15.55 8.69 2.11
C ALA A 33 -15.49 10.19 2.48
N TRP A 34 -16.44 10.71 3.25
CA TRP A 34 -16.44 12.11 3.69
C TRP A 34 -15.33 12.42 4.69
N THR A 35 -15.11 11.54 5.66
CA THR A 35 -14.02 11.71 6.62
C THR A 35 -12.65 11.64 5.94
N ASP A 36 -12.49 10.77 4.93
CA ASP A 36 -11.25 10.66 4.16
C ASP A 36 -10.85 11.97 3.48
N VAL A 37 -11.82 12.74 2.95
CA VAL A 37 -11.52 14.05 2.31
C VAL A 37 -10.84 14.99 3.31
N VAL A 38 -11.40 15.12 4.51
CA VAL A 38 -10.81 15.96 5.56
C VAL A 38 -9.46 15.43 6.00
N GLN A 39 -9.35 14.13 6.19
CA GLN A 39 -8.14 13.46 6.63
C GLN A 39 -6.99 13.61 5.61
N VAL A 40 -7.26 13.50 4.31
CA VAL A 40 -6.27 13.71 3.26
C VAL A 40 -5.76 15.15 3.23
N ILE A 41 -6.63 16.13 3.39
CA ILE A 41 -6.22 17.55 3.47
C ILE A 41 -5.27 17.77 4.65
N VAL A 42 -5.64 17.27 5.84
CA VAL A 42 -4.83 17.39 7.06
C VAL A 42 -3.50 16.64 6.91
N LEU A 43 -3.52 15.45 6.28
CA LEU A 43 -2.32 14.65 6.04
C LEU A 43 -1.32 15.34 5.10
N ILE A 44 -1.80 15.86 3.97
CA ILE A 44 -0.95 16.56 3.00
C ILE A 44 -0.35 17.82 3.65
N PHE A 45 -1.18 18.61 4.31
CA PHE A 45 -0.73 19.84 4.97
C PHE A 45 0.27 19.53 6.09
N GLY A 46 -0.03 18.58 6.98
CA GLY A 46 0.87 18.17 8.06
C GLY A 46 2.19 17.61 7.57
N GLY A 47 2.15 16.77 6.52
CA GLY A 47 3.35 16.20 5.91
C GLY A 47 4.23 17.25 5.23
N LEU A 48 3.64 18.18 4.47
CA LEU A 48 4.39 19.29 3.85
C LEU A 48 5.01 20.21 4.90
N MET A 49 4.28 20.53 5.97
CA MET A 49 4.80 21.31 7.10
C MET A 49 5.97 20.61 7.77
N MET A 50 5.86 19.30 8.00
CA MET A 50 6.94 18.50 8.58
C MET A 50 8.20 18.56 7.71
N THR A 51 8.05 18.35 6.41
CA THR A 51 9.16 18.44 5.45
C THR A 51 9.78 19.84 5.41
N TYR A 52 8.94 20.87 5.38
CA TYR A 52 9.39 22.25 5.37
C TYR A 52 10.25 22.60 6.57
N PHE A 53 9.79 22.31 7.79
CA PHE A 53 10.56 22.59 9.01
C PHE A 53 11.83 21.76 9.10
N ALA A 54 11.82 20.54 8.62
CA ALA A 54 12.99 19.68 8.57
C ALA A 54 14.07 20.28 7.63
N LEU A 55 13.67 20.74 6.45
CA LEU A 55 14.58 21.39 5.49
C LEU A 55 15.11 22.72 6.01
N VAL A 56 14.25 23.55 6.59
CA VAL A 56 14.67 24.84 7.19
C VAL A 56 15.69 24.64 8.31
N ASN A 57 15.55 23.56 9.08
CA ASN A 57 16.49 23.24 10.15
C ASN A 57 17.88 22.83 9.63
N LEU A 58 17.95 22.23 8.44
CA LEU A 58 19.22 21.88 7.78
C LEU A 58 19.84 23.04 7.01
N GLY A 59 19.02 23.98 6.53
CA GLY A 59 19.51 25.14 5.78
C GLY A 59 20.16 26.19 6.68
N ASP A 60 21.44 26.44 6.50
CA ASP A 60 22.17 27.51 7.19
C ASP A 60 21.53 28.87 6.86
N GLY A 61 20.74 29.43 7.77
CA GLY A 61 20.03 30.68 7.57
C GLY A 61 18.52 30.57 7.32
N GLY A 62 17.94 29.35 7.41
CA GLY A 62 16.49 29.16 7.46
C GLY A 62 15.78 29.03 6.13
N SER A 63 16.49 28.73 5.03
CA SER A 63 15.88 28.44 3.72
C SER A 63 15.65 26.94 3.53
N ALA A 64 14.41 26.54 3.23
CA ALA A 64 14.08 25.15 2.87
C ALA A 64 14.77 24.71 1.56
N ILE A 65 15.03 25.66 0.65
CA ILE A 65 15.72 25.37 -0.63
C ILE A 65 17.19 25.03 -0.36
N ASP A 66 17.85 25.77 0.51
CA ASP A 66 19.24 25.49 0.88
C ASP A 66 19.35 24.16 1.64
N GLY A 67 18.38 23.88 2.51
CA GLY A 67 18.28 22.56 3.16
C GLY A 67 18.11 21.42 2.16
N LEU A 68 17.26 21.56 1.15
CA LEU A 68 17.10 20.57 0.10
C LEU A 68 18.37 20.37 -0.72
N LYS A 69 19.03 21.46 -1.06
CA LYS A 69 20.32 21.43 -1.77
C LYS A 69 21.37 20.69 -0.94
N TYR A 70 21.48 21.02 0.35
CA TYR A 70 22.38 20.33 1.27
C TYR A 70 22.12 18.82 1.34
N VAL A 71 20.86 18.41 1.47
CA VAL A 71 20.49 16.98 1.48
C VAL A 71 20.89 16.30 0.18
N TYR A 72 20.61 16.93 -0.98
CA TYR A 72 20.95 16.37 -2.28
C TYR A 72 22.47 16.27 -2.51
N GLU A 73 23.24 17.25 -2.07
CA GLU A 73 24.71 17.25 -2.18
C GLU A 73 25.37 16.22 -1.23
N THR A 74 24.73 15.98 -0.07
CA THR A 74 25.26 15.05 0.94
C THR A 74 25.01 13.58 0.57
N VAL A 75 23.85 13.26 0.01
CA VAL A 75 23.45 11.88 -0.29
C VAL A 75 22.73 11.77 -1.64
N PRO A 76 23.40 12.14 -2.75
CA PRO A 76 22.78 12.17 -4.09
C PRO A 76 22.26 10.78 -4.53
N GLU A 77 22.91 9.70 -4.10
CA GLU A 77 22.52 8.33 -4.39
C GLU A 77 21.14 7.96 -3.84
N ARG A 78 20.68 8.63 -2.76
CA ARG A 78 19.36 8.39 -2.15
C ARG A 78 18.20 8.98 -2.97
N PHE A 79 18.49 9.79 -3.97
CA PHE A 79 17.50 10.32 -4.91
C PHE A 79 17.38 9.47 -6.18
N SER A 80 18.22 8.45 -6.35
CA SER A 80 18.07 7.49 -7.44
C SER A 80 17.06 6.41 -7.08
N MET A 81 16.14 6.14 -8.00
CA MET A 81 15.17 5.04 -7.90
C MET A 81 15.62 3.81 -8.73
N ILE A 82 16.69 3.93 -9.49
CA ILE A 82 17.22 2.84 -10.32
C ILE A 82 18.57 2.45 -9.73
N LEU A 83 18.56 1.40 -8.92
CA LEU A 83 19.75 0.92 -8.23
C LEU A 83 20.42 -0.21 -9.02
N SER A 84 21.76 -0.25 -8.99
CA SER A 84 22.54 -1.39 -9.40
C SER A 84 22.86 -2.29 -8.20
N LYS A 85 23.05 -3.59 -8.43
CA LYS A 85 23.40 -4.51 -7.35
C LYS A 85 24.73 -4.12 -6.71
N GLY A 86 24.76 -3.97 -5.38
CA GLY A 86 25.93 -3.56 -4.62
C GLY A 86 26.20 -2.05 -4.60
N GLU A 87 25.35 -1.23 -5.23
CA GLU A 87 25.53 0.23 -5.29
C GLU A 87 25.26 0.90 -3.96
N ILE A 88 24.20 0.49 -3.26
CA ILE A 88 23.82 1.02 -1.94
C ILE A 88 23.73 -0.13 -0.96
N ILE A 89 24.65 -0.15 -0.01
CA ILE A 89 24.54 -1.04 1.15
C ILE A 89 23.86 -0.26 2.27
N THR A 90 22.76 -0.79 2.77
CA THR A 90 22.06 -0.20 3.91
C THR A 90 22.93 -0.28 5.16
N PRO A 91 22.73 0.59 6.15
CA PRO A 91 23.47 0.51 7.40
C PRO A 91 23.32 -0.84 8.13
N ASN A 92 22.26 -1.60 7.84
CA ASN A 92 22.06 -2.96 8.35
C ASN A 92 22.84 -4.02 7.56
N GLY A 93 23.69 -3.62 6.60
CA GLY A 93 24.51 -4.53 5.79
C GLY A 93 23.77 -5.18 4.60
N ASN A 94 22.52 -4.83 4.36
CA ASN A 94 21.75 -5.37 3.24
C ASN A 94 21.94 -4.52 1.99
N ASP A 95 21.99 -5.15 0.83
CA ASP A 95 21.99 -4.46 -0.45
C ASP A 95 20.57 -3.95 -0.77
N ALA A 96 20.42 -2.63 -0.91
CA ALA A 96 19.16 -1.98 -1.24
C ALA A 96 18.57 -2.41 -2.59
N TRP A 97 19.38 -2.99 -3.46
CA TRP A 97 18.91 -3.56 -4.73
C TRP A 97 17.89 -4.69 -4.54
N PHE A 98 17.95 -5.45 -3.46
CA PHE A 98 16.95 -6.50 -3.18
C PHE A 98 15.57 -5.93 -2.89
N ASP A 99 15.50 -4.72 -2.35
CA ASP A 99 14.24 -4.02 -2.10
C ASP A 99 13.75 -3.28 -3.34
N LEU A 100 14.68 -2.74 -4.16
CA LEU A 100 14.39 -1.96 -5.35
C LEU A 100 15.31 -2.40 -6.51
N PRO A 101 15.03 -3.53 -7.19
CA PRO A 101 15.94 -4.15 -8.17
C PRO A 101 15.99 -3.40 -9.52
N GLY A 102 16.32 -2.11 -9.50
CA GLY A 102 16.59 -1.29 -10.66
C GLY A 102 15.51 -1.35 -11.74
N LEU A 103 15.89 -1.48 -13.01
CA LEU A 103 14.96 -1.52 -14.14
C LEU A 103 14.00 -2.72 -14.10
N ALA A 104 14.35 -3.82 -13.44
CA ALA A 104 13.46 -4.97 -13.29
C ALA A 104 12.17 -4.64 -12.53
N VAL A 105 12.21 -3.65 -11.63
CA VAL A 105 11.02 -3.12 -10.95
C VAL A 105 10.05 -2.53 -11.95
N LEU A 106 10.56 -1.68 -12.86
CA LEU A 106 9.74 -0.96 -13.84
C LEU A 106 9.12 -1.90 -14.89
N ILE A 107 9.81 -2.97 -15.26
CA ILE A 107 9.36 -3.89 -16.31
C ILE A 107 8.45 -4.98 -15.74
N GLY A 108 8.59 -5.34 -14.46
CA GLY A 108 7.98 -6.54 -13.91
C GLY A 108 7.14 -6.35 -12.66
N GLY A 109 7.73 -6.63 -11.51
CA GLY A 109 7.01 -6.83 -10.25
C GLY A 109 6.20 -5.64 -9.75
N MET A 110 6.63 -4.42 -10.03
CA MET A 110 5.89 -3.21 -9.66
C MET A 110 4.51 -3.15 -10.33
N TRP A 111 4.37 -3.63 -11.56
CA TRP A 111 3.07 -3.69 -12.24
C TRP A 111 2.12 -4.67 -11.56
N VAL A 112 2.63 -5.82 -11.11
CA VAL A 112 1.82 -6.80 -10.36
C VAL A 112 1.27 -6.17 -9.08
N ALA A 113 2.13 -5.55 -8.27
CA ALA A 113 1.74 -4.90 -7.04
C ALA A 113 0.74 -3.76 -7.27
N ASN A 114 1.05 -2.85 -8.21
CA ASN A 114 0.22 -1.67 -8.46
C ASN A 114 -1.11 -2.00 -9.14
N LEU A 115 -1.14 -2.87 -10.14
CA LEU A 115 -2.40 -3.26 -10.79
C LEU A 115 -3.33 -3.96 -9.82
N TYR A 116 -2.79 -4.87 -8.98
CA TYR A 116 -3.59 -5.49 -7.92
C TYR A 116 -4.11 -4.45 -6.93
N TYR A 117 -3.23 -3.64 -6.36
CA TYR A 117 -3.58 -2.71 -5.29
C TYR A 117 -4.59 -1.66 -5.73
N TRP A 118 -4.36 -1.02 -6.88
CA TRP A 118 -5.20 0.07 -7.37
C TRP A 118 -6.40 -0.38 -8.18
N GLY A 119 -6.36 -1.58 -8.78
CA GLY A 119 -7.42 -2.07 -9.66
C GLY A 119 -8.34 -3.12 -9.05
N PHE A 120 -7.83 -3.94 -8.12
CA PHE A 120 -8.55 -5.13 -7.68
C PHE A 120 -8.65 -5.29 -6.15
N ASN A 121 -8.04 -4.39 -5.38
CA ASN A 121 -8.15 -4.44 -3.94
C ASN A 121 -9.42 -3.73 -3.47
N GLN A 122 -10.32 -4.47 -2.84
CA GLN A 122 -11.64 -3.99 -2.44
C GLN A 122 -11.59 -2.72 -1.59
N TYR A 123 -10.70 -2.62 -0.61
CA TYR A 123 -10.66 -1.46 0.27
C TYR A 123 -10.22 -0.17 -0.43
N ILE A 124 -9.57 -0.27 -1.58
CA ILE A 124 -9.20 0.86 -2.43
C ILE A 124 -10.33 1.21 -3.40
N ILE A 125 -10.77 0.21 -4.22
CA ILE A 125 -11.69 0.46 -5.33
C ILE A 125 -13.12 0.75 -4.89
N GLN A 126 -13.51 0.38 -3.66
CA GLN A 126 -14.89 0.55 -3.17
C GLN A 126 -15.41 2.00 -3.29
N ARG A 127 -14.52 2.99 -3.14
CA ARG A 127 -14.89 4.41 -3.30
C ARG A 127 -15.20 4.77 -4.74
N THR A 128 -14.39 4.28 -5.67
CA THR A 128 -14.60 4.48 -7.11
C THR A 128 -15.88 3.80 -7.58
N LEU A 129 -16.14 2.57 -7.09
CA LEU A 129 -17.38 1.83 -7.41
C LEU A 129 -18.63 2.50 -6.82
N ALA A 130 -18.51 3.25 -5.73
CA ALA A 130 -19.59 4.01 -5.12
C ALA A 130 -19.76 5.43 -5.70
N ALA A 131 -18.98 5.81 -6.70
CA ALA A 131 -19.09 7.11 -7.35
C ALA A 131 -20.44 7.25 -8.06
N LYS A 132 -20.92 8.50 -8.21
CA LYS A 132 -22.22 8.86 -8.77
C LYS A 132 -22.36 8.43 -10.23
N SER A 133 -21.26 8.41 -10.97
CA SER A 133 -21.16 7.96 -12.35
C SER A 133 -19.77 7.41 -12.65
N LEU A 134 -19.63 6.70 -13.76
CA LEU A 134 -18.34 6.23 -14.27
C LEU A 134 -17.36 7.40 -14.49
N GLU A 135 -17.86 8.51 -15.02
CA GLU A 135 -17.09 9.71 -15.30
C GLU A 135 -16.51 10.32 -14.00
N GLU A 136 -17.34 10.47 -12.97
CA GLU A 136 -16.88 10.97 -11.66
C GLU A 136 -15.86 10.03 -11.01
N GLY A 137 -16.05 8.72 -11.15
CA GLY A 137 -15.08 7.72 -10.70
C GLY A 137 -13.73 7.88 -11.41
N GLN A 138 -13.73 8.06 -12.74
CA GLN A 138 -12.51 8.26 -13.53
C GLN A 138 -11.80 9.58 -13.21
N LYS A 139 -12.54 10.68 -13.04
CA LYS A 139 -11.99 11.97 -12.58
C LYS A 139 -11.33 11.82 -11.20
N GLY A 140 -11.99 11.11 -10.28
CA GLY A 140 -11.46 10.82 -8.95
C GLY A 140 -10.15 10.04 -8.99
N ILE A 141 -10.04 9.01 -9.84
CA ILE A 141 -8.81 8.24 -10.02
C ILE A 141 -7.69 9.13 -10.60
N ALA A 142 -7.98 9.95 -11.61
CA ALA A 142 -7.00 10.85 -12.21
C ALA A 142 -6.50 11.88 -11.18
N PHE A 143 -7.37 12.45 -10.37
CA PHE A 143 -7.02 13.36 -9.30
C PHE A 143 -6.18 12.67 -8.20
N ALA A 144 -6.54 11.45 -7.81
CA ALA A 144 -5.76 10.66 -6.86
C ALA A 144 -4.35 10.36 -7.40
N ALA A 145 -4.22 10.03 -8.69
CA ALA A 145 -2.93 9.83 -9.34
C ALA A 145 -2.06 11.12 -9.30
N PHE A 146 -2.65 12.28 -9.53
CA PHE A 146 -1.97 13.56 -9.38
C PHE A 146 -1.49 13.80 -7.94
N LEU A 147 -2.36 13.61 -6.94
CA LEU A 147 -1.99 13.76 -5.53
C LEU A 147 -0.89 12.77 -5.12
N LYS A 148 -0.84 11.59 -5.71
CA LYS A 148 0.20 10.61 -5.44
C LYS A 148 1.60 11.09 -5.81
N LEU A 149 1.73 12.00 -6.77
CA LEU A 149 3.03 12.61 -7.13
C LEU A 149 3.62 13.46 -6.00
N LEU A 150 2.79 13.92 -5.05
CA LEU A 150 3.24 14.69 -3.90
C LEU A 150 3.77 13.80 -2.76
N ILE A 151 3.42 12.51 -2.73
CA ILE A 151 3.78 11.58 -1.65
C ILE A 151 5.30 11.55 -1.38
N PRO A 152 6.19 11.47 -2.39
CA PRO A 152 7.63 11.48 -2.13
C PRO A 152 8.10 12.69 -1.34
N ILE A 153 7.47 13.85 -1.52
CA ILE A 153 7.86 15.10 -0.87
C ILE A 153 7.58 15.06 0.64
N PHE A 154 6.47 14.48 1.07
CA PHE A 154 6.08 14.50 2.47
C PHE A 154 6.16 13.12 3.18
N VAL A 155 6.52 12.06 2.46
CA VAL A 155 6.73 10.73 3.03
C VAL A 155 8.18 10.28 2.90
N VAL A 156 8.77 10.35 1.69
CA VAL A 156 10.11 9.84 1.44
C VAL A 156 11.18 10.83 1.86
N LEU A 157 11.04 12.09 1.43
CA LEU A 157 12.03 13.12 1.71
C LEU A 157 12.28 13.34 3.21
N PRO A 158 11.27 13.36 4.12
CA PRO A 158 11.53 13.41 5.56
C PRO A 158 12.44 12.31 6.09
N GLY A 159 12.30 11.09 5.56
CA GLY A 159 13.18 9.97 5.94
C GLY A 159 14.63 10.21 5.52
N ILE A 160 14.87 10.73 4.31
CA ILE A 160 16.20 11.09 3.83
C ILE A 160 16.79 12.23 4.67
N ILE A 161 15.98 13.24 5.00
CA ILE A 161 16.41 14.36 5.86
C ILE A 161 16.87 13.86 7.23
N VAL A 162 16.09 12.98 7.87
CA VAL A 162 16.44 12.39 9.16
C VAL A 162 17.76 11.61 9.08
N TYR A 163 17.94 10.85 7.99
CA TYR A 163 19.20 10.14 7.76
C TYR A 163 20.39 11.12 7.70
N VAL A 164 20.28 12.18 6.91
CA VAL A 164 21.35 13.23 6.79
C VAL A 164 21.61 13.94 8.13
N MET A 165 20.57 14.25 8.91
CA MET A 165 20.69 14.86 10.23
C MET A 165 21.43 14.01 11.25
N ASN A 166 21.49 12.71 11.02
CA ASN A 166 22.12 11.75 11.92
C ASN A 166 23.45 11.18 11.40
N LEU A 167 24.02 11.78 10.34
CA LEU A 167 25.37 11.46 9.89
C LEU A 167 26.41 12.15 10.76
N ASP A 168 27.53 11.47 11.00
CA ASP A 168 28.73 12.07 11.60
C ASP A 168 29.65 12.70 10.53
N ALA A 169 30.75 13.28 10.98
CA ALA A 169 31.74 13.90 10.09
C ALA A 169 32.40 12.92 9.09
N SER A 170 32.29 11.62 9.30
CA SER A 170 32.78 10.58 8.38
C SER A 170 31.74 10.15 7.35
N GLY A 171 30.50 10.66 7.43
CA GLY A 171 29.38 10.25 6.60
C GLY A 171 28.73 8.93 7.06
N ALA A 172 29.11 8.41 8.23
CA ALA A 172 28.45 7.27 8.86
C ALA A 172 27.33 7.74 9.81
N LEU A 173 26.41 6.85 10.15
CA LEU A 173 25.43 7.16 11.19
C LEU A 173 26.13 7.36 12.54
N ALA A 174 25.91 8.53 13.16
CA ALA A 174 26.54 8.89 14.40
C ALA A 174 26.13 7.94 15.53
N VAL A 175 27.10 7.59 16.40
CA VAL A 175 26.86 6.75 17.59
C VAL A 175 25.87 7.42 18.55
N SER A 176 25.80 8.75 18.57
CA SER A 176 24.78 9.53 19.28
C SER A 176 23.35 9.23 18.87
N SER A 177 23.14 8.65 17.68
CA SER A 177 21.81 8.18 17.24
C SER A 177 21.28 6.98 18.02
N LEU A 178 22.11 6.30 18.81
CA LEU A 178 21.67 5.26 19.76
C LEU A 178 20.69 5.80 20.80
N ASP A 179 20.99 6.98 21.37
CA ASP A 179 20.14 7.61 22.37
C ASP A 179 18.83 8.16 21.81
N GLN A 180 18.71 8.24 20.47
CA GLN A 180 17.57 8.81 19.76
C GLN A 180 16.57 7.75 19.29
N GLY A 181 16.84 6.48 19.54
CA GLY A 181 15.94 5.37 19.20
C GLY A 181 15.95 4.93 17.75
N PHE A 182 16.92 5.39 16.95
CA PHE A 182 17.10 4.91 15.56
C PHE A 182 17.86 3.59 15.48
N ILE A 183 18.67 3.31 16.48
CA ILE A 183 19.47 2.10 16.55
C ILE A 183 18.89 1.25 17.67
N GLY A 184 18.54 0.01 17.37
CA GLY A 184 18.09 -0.97 18.35
C GLY A 184 19.26 -1.50 19.20
N GLU A 185 18.95 -2.21 20.27
CA GLU A 185 19.94 -2.82 21.18
C GLU A 185 20.91 -3.77 20.47
N ASN A 186 20.49 -4.32 19.31
CA ASN A 186 21.30 -5.19 18.46
C ASN A 186 22.11 -4.44 17.39
N GLY A 187 22.14 -3.11 17.41
CA GLY A 187 22.80 -2.27 16.40
C GLY A 187 22.03 -2.10 15.10
N ALA A 188 20.87 -2.73 14.96
CA ALA A 188 20.04 -2.60 13.75
C ALA A 188 19.31 -1.26 13.70
N ILE A 189 19.21 -0.66 12.51
CA ILE A 189 18.49 0.59 12.30
C ILE A 189 16.99 0.35 12.30
N ILE A 190 16.27 1.16 13.07
CA ILE A 190 14.81 1.16 13.17
C ILE A 190 14.28 2.34 12.33
N ASN A 191 14.08 2.10 11.04
CA ASN A 191 13.61 3.12 10.09
C ASN A 191 12.24 3.72 10.47
N ASP A 192 11.38 2.92 11.12
CA ASP A 192 10.03 3.34 11.52
C ASP A 192 10.06 4.46 12.59
N ASN A 193 11.18 4.69 13.25
CA ASN A 193 11.32 5.77 14.22
C ASN A 193 11.68 7.14 13.61
N ALA A 194 11.95 7.21 12.31
CA ALA A 194 12.37 8.46 11.66
C ALA A 194 11.32 9.57 11.78
N ALA A 195 10.07 9.30 11.41
CA ALA A 195 9.00 10.29 11.48
C ALA A 195 8.64 10.70 12.92
N PRO A 196 8.48 9.79 13.91
CA PRO A 196 8.33 10.15 15.32
C PRO A 196 9.48 11.02 15.86
N TRP A 197 10.72 10.70 15.52
CA TRP A 197 11.88 11.49 15.92
C TRP A 197 11.81 12.91 15.34
N LEU A 198 11.54 13.05 14.04
CA LEU A 198 11.43 14.34 13.40
C LEU A 198 10.36 15.24 14.05
N ILE A 199 9.21 14.66 14.36
CA ILE A 199 8.13 15.36 15.06
C ILE A 199 8.58 15.81 16.46
N LYS A 200 9.31 14.95 17.18
CA LYS A 200 9.76 15.23 18.53
C LYS A 200 10.80 16.35 18.56
N GLU A 201 11.83 16.28 17.73
CA GLU A 201 13.01 17.13 17.82
C GLU A 201 12.90 18.43 17.02
N ILE A 202 12.28 18.39 15.83
CA ILE A 202 12.35 19.50 14.86
C ILE A 202 11.08 20.34 14.85
N ILE A 203 9.92 19.71 15.03
CA ILE A 203 8.65 20.43 14.85
C ILE A 203 8.36 21.35 16.04
N PRO A 204 7.99 22.61 15.78
CA PRO A 204 7.58 23.55 16.83
C PRO A 204 6.38 23.03 17.63
N VAL A 205 6.37 23.32 18.93
CA VAL A 205 5.39 22.77 19.90
C VAL A 205 3.94 22.96 19.43
N GLY A 206 3.58 24.13 18.90
CA GLY A 206 2.23 24.42 18.40
C GLY A 206 1.76 23.57 17.22
N LEU A 207 2.70 23.05 16.41
CA LEU A 207 2.41 22.25 15.21
C LEU A 207 2.51 20.74 15.47
N LYS A 208 3.15 20.30 16.54
CA LYS A 208 3.25 18.88 16.89
C LYS A 208 1.88 18.21 16.97
N GLY A 209 0.91 18.88 17.60
CA GLY A 209 -0.45 18.37 17.70
C GLY A 209 -1.13 18.20 16.34
N LEU A 210 -0.95 19.14 15.42
CA LEU A 210 -1.52 19.07 14.07
C LEU A 210 -0.92 17.90 13.27
N ILE A 211 0.39 17.70 13.32
CA ILE A 211 1.06 16.61 12.61
C ILE A 211 0.70 15.25 13.21
N LEU A 212 0.63 15.15 14.55
CA LEU A 212 0.13 13.93 15.21
C LEU A 212 -1.33 13.63 14.84
N ALA A 213 -2.18 14.67 14.75
CA ALA A 213 -3.55 14.52 14.28
C ALA A 213 -3.60 14.05 12.81
N ALA A 214 -2.70 14.54 11.94
CA ALA A 214 -2.57 14.09 10.57
C ALA A 214 -2.19 12.60 10.47
N LEU A 215 -1.23 12.15 11.27
CA LEU A 215 -0.87 10.72 11.36
C LEU A 215 -2.02 9.87 11.89
N ALA A 216 -2.68 10.30 12.97
CA ALA A 216 -3.85 9.60 13.50
C ALA A 216 -4.98 9.52 12.47
N ALA A 217 -5.22 10.60 11.73
CA ALA A 217 -6.20 10.64 10.65
C ALA A 217 -5.88 9.64 9.54
N ALA A 218 -4.62 9.53 9.11
CA ALA A 218 -4.18 8.56 8.10
C ALA A 218 -4.40 7.11 8.54
N ILE A 219 -4.06 6.79 9.81
CA ILE A 219 -4.25 5.46 10.38
C ILE A 219 -5.74 5.12 10.45
N VAL A 220 -6.55 6.03 10.98
CA VAL A 220 -7.98 5.84 11.16
C VAL A 220 -8.71 5.70 9.82
N SER A 221 -8.35 6.48 8.80
CA SER A 221 -8.89 6.37 7.44
C SER A 221 -8.66 4.98 6.85
N SER A 222 -7.42 4.52 6.89
CA SER A 222 -7.06 3.21 6.38
C SER A 222 -7.78 2.09 7.13
N LEU A 223 -7.80 2.15 8.45
CA LEU A 223 -8.44 1.17 9.31
C LEU A 223 -9.95 1.09 9.06
N ALA A 224 -10.65 2.23 8.98
CA ALA A 224 -12.08 2.28 8.69
C ALA A 224 -12.41 1.69 7.32
N SER A 225 -11.57 1.95 6.32
CA SER A 225 -11.74 1.42 4.97
C SER A 225 -11.54 -0.10 4.91
N MET A 226 -10.55 -0.62 5.62
CA MET A 226 -10.30 -2.05 5.73
C MET A 226 -11.42 -2.77 6.46
N VAL A 227 -11.93 -2.20 7.57
CA VAL A 227 -13.08 -2.74 8.31
C VAL A 227 -14.32 -2.79 7.42
N ASN A 228 -14.61 -1.71 6.69
CA ASN A 228 -15.75 -1.66 5.76
C ASN A 228 -15.60 -2.69 4.63
N SER A 229 -14.42 -2.82 4.05
CA SER A 229 -14.12 -3.80 3.00
C SER A 229 -14.30 -5.23 3.50
N THR A 230 -13.72 -5.58 4.65
CA THR A 230 -13.83 -6.91 5.26
C THR A 230 -15.29 -7.23 5.59
N SER A 231 -16.02 -6.26 6.14
CA SER A 231 -17.46 -6.37 6.39
C SER A 231 -18.23 -6.69 5.11
N THR A 232 -17.96 -5.98 4.03
CA THR A 232 -18.65 -6.14 2.75
C THR A 232 -18.35 -7.49 2.10
N ILE A 233 -17.07 -7.87 2.01
CA ILE A 233 -16.65 -9.15 1.43
C ILE A 233 -17.26 -10.32 2.22
N PHE A 234 -17.12 -10.31 3.55
CA PHE A 234 -17.70 -11.38 4.36
C PHE A 234 -19.22 -11.50 4.19
N THR A 235 -19.92 -10.35 4.21
CA THR A 235 -21.38 -10.33 4.16
C THR A 235 -21.91 -10.75 2.79
N MET A 236 -21.33 -10.23 1.71
CA MET A 236 -21.86 -10.46 0.37
C MET A 236 -21.34 -11.75 -0.25
N ASP A 237 -20.05 -12.02 -0.12
CA ASP A 237 -19.42 -13.13 -0.82
C ASP A 237 -19.47 -14.44 -0.03
N ILE A 238 -19.48 -14.37 1.30
CA ILE A 238 -19.53 -15.56 2.14
C ILE A 238 -20.95 -15.77 2.70
N TYR A 239 -21.44 -14.83 3.50
CA TYR A 239 -22.69 -15.04 4.21
C TYR A 239 -23.89 -15.14 3.26
N LYS A 240 -24.09 -14.14 2.38
CA LYS A 240 -25.23 -14.11 1.45
C LYS A 240 -25.12 -15.17 0.37
N SER A 241 -23.92 -15.42 -0.18
CA SER A 241 -23.75 -16.34 -1.29
C SER A 241 -23.71 -17.82 -0.88
N ILE A 242 -23.14 -18.13 0.30
CA ILE A 242 -22.88 -19.52 0.74
C ILE A 242 -23.78 -19.90 1.91
N ILE A 243 -23.86 -19.05 2.98
CA ILE A 243 -24.49 -19.43 4.23
C ILE A 243 -26.00 -19.20 4.21
N ASN A 244 -26.45 -18.00 3.82
CA ASN A 244 -27.87 -17.65 3.80
C ASN A 244 -28.25 -16.84 2.55
N LYS A 245 -28.59 -17.53 1.48
CA LYS A 245 -28.98 -16.92 0.19
C LYS A 245 -30.27 -16.10 0.24
N LYS A 246 -31.09 -16.27 1.30
CA LYS A 246 -32.37 -15.59 1.50
C LYS A 246 -32.30 -14.49 2.56
N ALA A 247 -31.10 -14.12 3.01
CA ALA A 247 -30.92 -13.09 4.02
C ALA A 247 -31.51 -11.75 3.55
N ASP A 248 -32.29 -11.14 4.42
CA ASP A 248 -32.83 -9.78 4.23
C ASP A 248 -31.78 -8.71 4.54
N ASP A 249 -32.02 -7.49 4.08
CA ASP A 249 -31.05 -6.39 4.18
C ASP A 249 -30.70 -6.06 5.64
N LYS A 250 -31.65 -6.19 6.57
CA LYS A 250 -31.40 -5.96 8.01
C LYS A 250 -30.42 -6.99 8.57
N SER A 251 -30.58 -8.25 8.19
CA SER A 251 -29.66 -9.33 8.56
C SER A 251 -28.27 -9.10 7.97
N LEU A 252 -28.18 -8.69 6.69
CA LEU A 252 -26.92 -8.39 6.04
C LEU A 252 -26.16 -7.27 6.75
N VAL A 253 -26.85 -6.16 7.08
CA VAL A 253 -26.23 -5.05 7.83
C VAL A 253 -25.75 -5.51 9.21
N LYS A 254 -26.53 -6.33 9.93
CA LYS A 254 -26.14 -6.86 11.24
C LYS A 254 -24.90 -7.75 11.14
N VAL A 255 -24.89 -8.67 10.19
CA VAL A 255 -23.74 -9.57 9.94
C VAL A 255 -22.51 -8.77 9.55
N GLY A 256 -22.64 -7.76 8.69
CA GLY A 256 -21.54 -6.89 8.30
C GLY A 256 -20.92 -6.16 9.49
N ARG A 257 -21.73 -5.61 10.38
CA ARG A 257 -21.23 -4.96 11.61
C ARG A 257 -20.48 -5.94 12.51
N ILE A 258 -20.98 -7.16 12.66
CA ILE A 258 -20.33 -8.17 13.48
C ILE A 258 -19.00 -8.59 12.83
N ALA A 259 -18.98 -8.83 11.52
CA ALA A 259 -17.78 -9.20 10.80
C ALA A 259 -16.69 -8.12 10.87
N GLY A 260 -17.08 -6.84 10.71
CA GLY A 260 -16.17 -5.71 10.87
C GLY A 260 -15.63 -5.58 12.29
N LEU A 261 -16.46 -5.78 13.30
CA LEU A 261 -16.04 -5.76 14.71
C LEU A 261 -15.06 -6.90 15.02
N VAL A 262 -15.34 -8.12 14.55
CA VAL A 262 -14.44 -9.27 14.74
C VAL A 262 -13.10 -9.01 14.06
N ALA A 263 -13.09 -8.52 12.82
CA ALA A 263 -11.86 -8.17 12.12
C ALA A 263 -11.04 -7.12 12.88
N LEU A 264 -11.69 -6.12 13.46
CA LEU A 264 -11.04 -5.09 14.26
C LEU A 264 -10.42 -5.65 15.54
N ILE A 265 -11.14 -6.53 16.24
CA ILE A 265 -10.60 -7.21 17.44
C ILE A 265 -9.35 -8.03 17.08
N VAL A 266 -9.40 -8.79 16.00
CA VAL A 266 -8.23 -9.54 15.51
C VAL A 266 -7.06 -8.61 15.20
N ALA A 267 -7.32 -7.49 14.54
CA ALA A 267 -6.29 -6.49 14.24
C ALA A 267 -5.66 -5.90 15.52
N ILE A 268 -6.45 -5.57 16.55
CA ILE A 268 -5.96 -5.07 17.84
C ILE A 268 -5.06 -6.09 18.52
N LEU A 269 -5.40 -7.38 18.46
CA LEU A 269 -4.61 -8.45 19.08
C LEU A 269 -3.29 -8.70 18.36
N ILE A 270 -3.24 -8.51 17.03
CA ILE A 270 -2.05 -8.74 16.21
C ILE A 270 -1.11 -7.53 16.21
N ALA A 271 -1.66 -6.31 16.21
CA ALA A 271 -0.88 -5.08 16.03
C ALA A 271 0.33 -4.92 17.00
N PRO A 272 0.24 -5.24 18.31
CA PRO A 272 1.38 -5.12 19.19
C PRO A 272 2.56 -6.05 18.84
N GLN A 273 2.28 -7.17 18.18
CA GLN A 273 3.29 -8.17 17.79
C GLN A 273 4.15 -7.67 16.63
N LEU A 274 3.67 -6.72 15.85
CA LEU A 274 4.42 -6.11 14.73
C LEU A 274 5.53 -5.18 15.20
N LYS A 275 5.54 -4.78 16.46
CA LYS A 275 6.58 -3.88 17.03
C LYS A 275 8.00 -4.45 16.92
N SER A 276 8.15 -5.77 16.90
CA SER A 276 9.46 -6.44 16.77
C SER A 276 10.02 -6.41 15.34
N LEU A 277 9.22 -5.99 14.37
CA LEU A 277 9.64 -5.89 12.98
C LEU A 277 10.32 -4.53 12.77
N GLY A 278 11.60 -4.53 12.42
CA GLY A 278 12.40 -3.31 12.28
C GLY A 278 11.94 -2.39 11.13
N GLN A 279 11.17 -2.93 10.17
CA GLN A 279 10.66 -2.20 9.01
C GLN A 279 9.29 -2.76 8.60
N VAL A 280 8.24 -2.29 9.29
CA VAL A 280 6.87 -2.82 9.17
C VAL A 280 6.32 -2.67 7.75
N PHE A 281 6.59 -1.54 7.07
CA PHE A 281 6.11 -1.30 5.71
C PHE A 281 6.64 -2.35 4.73
N GLN A 282 7.93 -2.63 4.73
CA GLN A 282 8.57 -3.63 3.89
C GLN A 282 7.95 -5.01 4.12
N TYR A 283 7.79 -5.38 5.39
CA TYR A 283 7.20 -6.65 5.79
C TYR A 283 5.77 -6.82 5.25
N ILE A 284 4.91 -5.79 5.41
CA ILE A 284 3.55 -5.82 4.89
C ILE A 284 3.54 -5.98 3.37
N GLN A 285 4.41 -5.27 2.65
CA GLN A 285 4.51 -5.34 1.20
C GLN A 285 4.91 -6.74 0.73
N GLU A 286 5.88 -7.36 1.36
CA GLU A 286 6.32 -8.71 1.04
C GLU A 286 5.23 -9.76 1.29
N TYR A 287 4.49 -9.68 2.40
CA TYR A 287 3.40 -10.61 2.68
C TYR A 287 2.18 -10.39 1.78
N THR A 288 1.88 -9.14 1.44
CA THR A 288 0.89 -8.83 0.41
C THR A 288 1.31 -9.42 -0.94
N GLY A 289 2.61 -9.47 -1.21
CA GLY A 289 3.21 -10.09 -2.38
C GLY A 289 3.00 -11.61 -2.50
N VAL A 290 2.63 -12.30 -1.41
CA VAL A 290 2.29 -13.72 -1.46
C VAL A 290 0.89 -13.95 -2.08
N VAL A 291 -0.04 -13.04 -1.83
CA VAL A 291 -1.46 -13.19 -2.22
C VAL A 291 -1.79 -12.44 -3.51
N SER A 292 -1.26 -11.24 -3.67
CA SER A 292 -1.61 -10.33 -4.76
C SER A 292 -1.36 -10.86 -6.17
N PRO A 293 -0.27 -11.61 -6.46
CA PRO A 293 -0.01 -12.12 -7.82
C PRO A 293 -1.07 -13.10 -8.30
N GLY A 294 -1.53 -13.99 -7.40
CA GLY A 294 -2.55 -14.98 -7.72
C GLY A 294 -3.89 -14.35 -8.03
N ILE A 295 -4.30 -13.39 -7.21
CA ILE A 295 -5.56 -12.66 -7.42
C ILE A 295 -5.49 -11.84 -8.71
N LEU A 296 -4.41 -11.10 -8.94
CA LEU A 296 -4.22 -10.36 -10.19
C LEU A 296 -4.30 -11.26 -11.42
N ALA A 297 -3.64 -12.41 -11.38
CA ALA A 297 -3.65 -13.38 -12.47
C ALA A 297 -5.07 -13.85 -12.80
N VAL A 298 -5.89 -14.16 -11.79
CA VAL A 298 -7.30 -14.55 -11.98
C VAL A 298 -8.11 -13.43 -12.63
N PHE A 299 -7.97 -12.19 -12.14
CA PHE A 299 -8.68 -11.06 -12.73
C PHE A 299 -8.24 -10.78 -14.17
N LEU A 300 -6.95 -10.77 -14.45
CA LEU A 300 -6.44 -10.55 -15.79
C LEU A 300 -6.91 -11.66 -16.76
N MET A 301 -6.82 -12.91 -16.35
CA MET A 301 -7.30 -14.03 -17.17
C MET A 301 -8.81 -13.96 -17.37
N GLY A 302 -9.57 -13.66 -16.32
CA GLY A 302 -11.04 -13.50 -16.44
C GLY A 302 -11.47 -12.35 -17.35
N LEU A 303 -10.74 -11.23 -17.35
CA LEU A 303 -11.07 -10.05 -18.15
C LEU A 303 -10.58 -10.15 -19.61
N PHE A 304 -9.46 -10.80 -19.87
CA PHE A 304 -8.80 -10.77 -21.18
C PHE A 304 -8.77 -12.13 -21.90
N TYR A 305 -8.94 -13.23 -21.19
CA TYR A 305 -8.95 -14.57 -21.77
C TYR A 305 -10.37 -15.16 -21.78
N LYS A 306 -11.04 -15.09 -22.93
CA LYS A 306 -12.44 -15.50 -23.12
C LYS A 306 -12.76 -16.94 -22.69
N LYS A 307 -11.75 -17.79 -22.66
CA LYS A 307 -11.86 -19.22 -22.42
C LYS A 307 -11.38 -19.61 -21.01
N ALA A 308 -11.23 -18.63 -20.12
CA ALA A 308 -10.87 -18.91 -18.73
C ALA A 308 -12.00 -19.67 -18.03
N SER A 309 -11.70 -20.82 -17.43
CA SER A 309 -12.67 -21.62 -16.71
C SER A 309 -12.67 -21.31 -15.20
N ASN A 310 -13.79 -21.62 -14.54
CA ASN A 310 -13.89 -21.47 -13.09
C ASN A 310 -12.90 -22.34 -12.35
N ASN A 311 -12.69 -23.59 -12.78
CA ASN A 311 -11.71 -24.47 -12.15
C ASN A 311 -10.28 -24.02 -12.42
N GLY A 312 -10.02 -23.46 -13.62
CA GLY A 312 -8.74 -22.79 -13.92
C GLY A 312 -8.46 -21.67 -12.92
N ALA A 313 -9.42 -20.81 -12.64
CA ALA A 313 -9.29 -19.74 -11.65
C ALA A 313 -9.05 -20.28 -10.22
N ILE A 314 -9.80 -21.31 -9.81
CA ILE A 314 -9.65 -21.93 -8.48
C ILE A 314 -8.25 -22.54 -8.34
N TRP A 315 -7.82 -23.37 -9.27
CA TRP A 315 -6.48 -23.98 -9.24
C TRP A 315 -5.37 -22.93 -9.35
N GLY A 316 -5.60 -21.86 -10.12
CA GLY A 316 -4.70 -20.71 -10.18
C GLY A 316 -4.48 -20.08 -8.80
N VAL A 317 -5.55 -19.73 -8.08
CA VAL A 317 -5.45 -19.14 -6.73
C VAL A 317 -4.82 -20.10 -5.74
N ILE A 318 -5.26 -21.37 -5.73
CA ILE A 318 -4.74 -22.38 -4.79
C ILE A 318 -3.23 -22.60 -5.01
N SER A 319 -2.78 -22.63 -6.26
CA SER A 319 -1.36 -22.87 -6.58
C SER A 319 -0.49 -21.62 -6.38
N SER A 320 -1.05 -20.41 -6.48
CA SER A 320 -0.28 -19.18 -6.35
C SER A 320 0.37 -19.03 -4.98
N ILE A 321 -0.34 -19.41 -3.91
CA ILE A 321 0.17 -19.30 -2.54
C ILE A 321 1.40 -20.17 -2.31
N PRO A 322 1.38 -21.50 -2.57
CA PRO A 322 2.59 -22.32 -2.41
C PRO A 322 3.73 -21.92 -3.34
N ILE A 323 3.45 -21.41 -4.55
CA ILE A 323 4.50 -20.88 -5.45
C ILE A 323 5.17 -19.64 -4.82
N ALA A 324 4.38 -18.68 -4.34
CA ALA A 324 4.91 -17.48 -3.68
C ALA A 324 5.68 -17.83 -2.40
N MET A 325 5.14 -18.74 -1.59
CA MET A 325 5.79 -19.22 -0.37
C MET A 325 7.10 -19.95 -0.64
N TYR A 326 7.17 -20.72 -1.73
CA TYR A 326 8.42 -21.37 -2.16
C TYR A 326 9.54 -20.33 -2.38
N PHE A 327 9.27 -19.23 -3.07
CA PHE A 327 10.25 -18.17 -3.27
C PHE A 327 10.58 -17.41 -1.98
N LYS A 328 9.62 -17.26 -1.07
CA LYS A 328 9.80 -16.52 0.18
C LYS A 328 10.59 -17.33 1.23
N VAL A 329 10.28 -18.59 1.38
CA VAL A 329 10.83 -19.46 2.45
C VAL A 329 12.00 -20.32 1.93
N GLY A 330 11.99 -20.67 0.65
CA GLY A 330 12.96 -21.57 0.05
C GLY A 330 14.42 -21.18 0.27
N PRO A 331 14.83 -19.91 0.02
CA PRO A 331 16.21 -19.49 0.20
C PRO A 331 16.71 -19.60 1.66
N ASN A 332 15.83 -19.38 2.64
CA ASN A 332 16.21 -19.28 4.05
C ASN A 332 15.90 -20.54 4.88
N GLY A 333 14.90 -21.34 4.49
CA GLY A 333 14.45 -22.46 5.31
C GLY A 333 14.51 -23.84 4.64
N TRP A 334 14.44 -23.88 3.31
CA TRP A 334 14.36 -25.12 2.55
C TRP A 334 15.51 -25.25 1.54
N SER A 335 16.69 -24.85 1.95
CA SER A 335 17.88 -24.83 1.10
C SER A 335 18.20 -26.15 0.38
N SER A 336 17.81 -27.27 0.98
CA SER A 336 17.95 -28.62 0.37
C SER A 336 16.94 -28.92 -0.75
N LEU A 337 15.86 -28.14 -0.84
CA LEU A 337 14.82 -28.26 -1.88
C LEU A 337 14.87 -27.10 -2.89
N SER A 338 15.68 -26.10 -2.65
CA SER A 338 15.83 -24.95 -3.52
C SER A 338 16.58 -25.35 -4.80
N ILE A 339 15.84 -25.45 -5.92
CA ILE A 339 16.40 -25.61 -7.26
C ILE A 339 17.09 -24.29 -7.69
N PHE A 340 16.66 -23.18 -7.14
CA PHE A 340 17.18 -21.83 -7.40
C PHE A 340 17.89 -21.33 -6.14
N ASN A 341 19.17 -21.54 -6.06
CA ASN A 341 20.01 -21.03 -4.96
C ASN A 341 20.35 -19.54 -5.18
N HIS A 342 19.38 -18.73 -5.57
CA HIS A 342 19.56 -17.31 -5.84
C HIS A 342 18.56 -16.49 -5.06
N ASP A 343 19.07 -15.45 -4.38
CA ASP A 343 18.23 -14.42 -3.76
C ASP A 343 17.52 -13.62 -4.86
N ILE A 344 16.25 -13.90 -5.03
CA ILE A 344 15.41 -13.20 -6.00
C ILE A 344 14.70 -12.08 -5.25
N PRO A 345 14.83 -10.81 -5.68
CA PRO A 345 14.07 -9.69 -5.08
C PRO A 345 12.57 -9.96 -5.05
N PHE A 346 11.90 -9.57 -3.95
CA PHE A 346 10.50 -9.93 -3.73
C PHE A 346 9.56 -9.47 -4.85
N MET A 347 9.84 -8.32 -5.48
CA MET A 347 9.04 -7.86 -6.63
C MET A 347 9.16 -8.79 -7.83
N ASN A 348 10.35 -9.34 -8.09
CA ASN A 348 10.53 -10.32 -9.16
C ASN A 348 9.85 -11.65 -8.83
N GLN A 349 9.83 -12.06 -7.55
CA GLN A 349 9.05 -13.21 -7.09
C GLN A 349 7.56 -13.03 -7.38
N MET A 350 7.02 -11.82 -7.17
CA MET A 350 5.63 -11.49 -7.50
C MET A 350 5.33 -11.65 -8.99
N LEU A 351 6.21 -11.17 -9.86
CA LEU A 351 6.04 -11.31 -11.31
C LEU A 351 6.04 -12.79 -11.72
N ILE A 352 7.02 -13.56 -11.26
CA ILE A 352 7.14 -14.99 -11.58
C ILE A 352 5.89 -15.73 -11.10
N THR A 353 5.44 -15.47 -9.88
CA THR A 353 4.22 -16.08 -9.33
C THR A 353 2.98 -15.73 -10.15
N CYS A 354 2.84 -14.47 -10.56
CA CYS A 354 1.73 -14.03 -11.40
C CYS A 354 1.71 -14.76 -12.75
N LEU A 355 2.84 -14.80 -13.44
CA LEU A 355 2.97 -15.48 -14.74
C LEU A 355 2.74 -16.99 -14.62
N ALA A 356 3.30 -17.63 -13.59
CA ALA A 356 3.07 -19.06 -13.33
C ALA A 356 1.59 -19.34 -13.06
N THR A 357 0.92 -18.50 -12.28
CA THR A 357 -0.52 -18.62 -12.02
C THR A 357 -1.34 -18.46 -13.30
N MET A 358 -1.04 -17.44 -14.13
CA MET A 358 -1.70 -17.27 -15.43
C MET A 358 -1.53 -18.48 -16.33
N PHE A 359 -0.33 -19.06 -16.34
CA PHE A 359 -0.04 -20.28 -17.10
C PHE A 359 -0.88 -21.48 -16.59
N ILE A 360 -0.99 -21.67 -15.27
CA ILE A 360 -1.82 -22.72 -14.68
C ILE A 360 -3.29 -22.52 -15.07
N ILE A 361 -3.83 -21.30 -14.96
CA ILE A 361 -5.20 -20.98 -15.38
C ILE A 361 -5.41 -21.33 -16.86
N PHE A 362 -4.46 -20.97 -17.71
CA PHE A 362 -4.51 -21.26 -19.14
C PHE A 362 -4.53 -22.76 -19.42
N VAL A 363 -3.63 -23.52 -18.79
CA VAL A 363 -3.52 -24.98 -19.00
C VAL A 363 -4.78 -25.70 -18.52
N VAL A 364 -5.24 -25.42 -17.31
CA VAL A 364 -6.45 -26.05 -16.75
C VAL A 364 -7.67 -25.73 -17.60
N SER A 365 -7.86 -24.45 -17.99
CA SER A 365 -8.97 -24.05 -18.86
C SER A 365 -8.93 -24.73 -20.21
N LYS A 366 -7.75 -24.97 -20.76
CA LYS A 366 -7.58 -25.70 -22.03
C LYS A 366 -7.92 -27.19 -21.91
N ILE A 367 -7.53 -27.82 -20.81
CA ILE A 367 -7.84 -29.23 -20.53
C ILE A 367 -9.35 -29.43 -20.37
N GLU A 368 -10.06 -28.49 -19.76
CA GLU A 368 -11.51 -28.54 -19.57
C GLU A 368 -12.32 -28.29 -20.86
N GLY A 369 -11.66 -27.97 -21.96
CA GLY A 369 -12.31 -27.84 -23.26
C GLY A 369 -12.98 -26.50 -23.53
N ASN A 370 -12.52 -25.42 -22.90
CA ASN A 370 -12.91 -24.04 -23.20
C ASN A 370 -14.44 -23.80 -23.26
N GLN A 371 -15.09 -23.79 -22.13
CA GLN A 371 -16.50 -23.39 -22.05
C GLN A 371 -16.60 -21.87 -21.99
N ASP A 372 -17.22 -21.25 -23.02
CA ASP A 372 -17.58 -19.84 -22.95
C ASP A 372 -18.64 -19.65 -21.86
N ASP A 373 -18.33 -18.92 -20.80
CA ASP A 373 -19.35 -18.50 -19.83
C ASP A 373 -20.18 -17.37 -20.43
N PRO A 374 -21.50 -17.58 -20.67
CA PRO A 374 -22.37 -16.55 -21.25
C PRO A 374 -22.51 -15.31 -20.35
N LYS A 375 -22.14 -15.42 -19.07
CA LYS A 375 -22.10 -14.30 -18.11
C LYS A 375 -20.74 -13.62 -18.03
N GLY A 376 -19.72 -14.16 -18.68
CA GLY A 376 -18.37 -13.62 -18.70
C GLY A 376 -18.28 -12.30 -19.44
N ILE A 377 -17.79 -11.26 -18.78
CA ILE A 377 -17.52 -9.96 -19.39
C ILE A 377 -16.05 -9.94 -19.77
N VAL A 378 -15.76 -10.03 -21.08
CA VAL A 378 -14.39 -9.89 -21.58
C VAL A 378 -14.20 -8.46 -22.12
N ILE A 379 -13.12 -7.83 -21.69
CA ILE A 379 -12.76 -6.49 -22.15
C ILE A 379 -12.35 -6.56 -23.62
N THR A 380 -13.10 -5.84 -24.47
CA THR A 380 -12.82 -5.71 -25.90
C THR A 380 -12.52 -4.25 -26.24
N LYS A 381 -11.85 -4.02 -27.39
CA LYS A 381 -11.61 -2.65 -27.88
C LYS A 381 -12.89 -1.80 -27.94
N LYS A 382 -14.05 -2.43 -28.21
CA LYS A 382 -15.35 -1.77 -28.26
C LYS A 382 -15.75 -1.19 -26.90
N LEU A 383 -15.38 -1.83 -25.78
CA LEU A 383 -15.69 -1.33 -24.44
C LEU A 383 -14.95 -0.02 -24.17
N PHE A 384 -13.70 0.10 -24.61
CA PHE A 384 -12.92 1.34 -24.49
C PHE A 384 -13.43 2.45 -25.42
N SER A 385 -13.88 2.10 -26.61
CA SER A 385 -14.39 3.08 -27.61
C SER A 385 -15.77 3.63 -27.27
N THR A 386 -16.54 2.96 -26.42
CA THR A 386 -17.89 3.37 -26.01
C THR A 386 -17.90 4.14 -24.68
N SER A 387 -16.75 4.31 -24.02
CA SER A 387 -16.66 5.13 -22.82
C SER A 387 -16.80 6.61 -23.19
N PRO A 388 -17.83 7.32 -22.70
CA PRO A 388 -18.03 8.75 -22.99
C PRO A 388 -16.79 9.59 -22.61
N THR A 389 -16.10 9.22 -21.54
CA THR A 389 -14.95 9.95 -21.01
C THR A 389 -13.70 9.81 -21.89
N PHE A 390 -13.53 8.66 -22.54
CA PHE A 390 -12.42 8.47 -23.47
C PHE A 390 -12.59 9.33 -24.71
N ASN A 391 -13.83 9.42 -25.23
CA ASN A 391 -14.16 10.31 -26.33
C ASN A 391 -14.06 11.79 -25.95
N LEU A 392 -14.50 12.18 -24.76
CA LEU A 392 -14.39 13.54 -24.24
C LEU A 392 -12.94 13.99 -24.04
N SER A 393 -12.04 13.13 -23.57
CA SER A 393 -10.62 13.48 -23.43
C SER A 393 -9.96 13.79 -24.79
N LEU A 394 -10.34 13.08 -25.84
CA LEU A 394 -9.87 13.34 -27.20
C LEU A 394 -10.48 14.62 -27.80
N ILE A 395 -11.76 14.90 -27.50
CA ILE A 395 -12.46 16.11 -27.98
C ILE A 395 -11.93 17.35 -27.26
N HIS A 396 -11.66 17.30 -25.96
CA HIS A 396 -11.10 18.42 -25.21
C HIS A 396 -9.64 18.76 -25.59
N ILE A 397 -8.90 17.80 -26.12
CA ILE A 397 -7.57 18.08 -26.70
C ILE A 397 -7.70 18.78 -28.05
N SER A 398 -8.77 18.53 -28.80
CA SER A 398 -8.99 19.09 -30.15
C SER A 398 -9.88 20.34 -30.18
N GLU A 399 -10.82 20.50 -29.23
CA GLU A 399 -11.74 21.66 -29.17
C GLU A 399 -12.08 22.07 -27.73
N PRO A 400 -11.31 22.96 -27.11
CA PRO A 400 -11.51 23.37 -25.72
C PRO A 400 -12.71 24.30 -25.45
N THR A 401 -13.57 24.60 -26.41
CA THR A 401 -14.51 25.73 -26.33
C THR A 401 -15.97 25.45 -26.65
N ARG A 402 -16.45 24.22 -26.74
CA ARG A 402 -17.89 24.00 -26.86
C ARG A 402 -18.56 23.80 -25.51
N PRO A 403 -19.55 24.66 -25.12
CA PRO A 403 -20.42 24.37 -23.99
C PRO A 403 -21.22 23.09 -24.25
N ILE A 404 -21.35 22.28 -23.23
CA ILE A 404 -22.22 21.10 -23.26
C ILE A 404 -23.61 21.60 -22.89
N ASP A 405 -24.52 21.63 -23.85
CA ASP A 405 -25.97 21.80 -23.64
C ASP A 405 -26.57 20.51 -23.03
#